data_28218a7a0e994e540f80d24090fd722b
#
_entry.id   28218a7a0e994e540f80d24090fd722b
#
_cell.length_a   1.000
_cell.length_b   1.000
_cell.length_c   1.000
_cell.angle_alpha   90.00
_cell.angle_beta   90.00
_cell.angle_gamma   90.00
#
_symmetry.space_group_name_H-M   'P 1'
#
loop_
_entity.id
_entity.type
_entity.pdbx_description
1 polymer ?
#
loop_
_entity_poly.entity_id
_entity_poly.type
_entity_poly.pdbx_seq_one_letter_code
_entity_poly.pdbx_strand_id
1 'polypeptide(L)'
;MFGQAVLIGLTFYFPLAFRLKFRFTNRTSLTVAATGLALINAVFPFVHSYPLLLLLCYAGGFFRLYGTFECFSNLLPKITPTYNYAVFLSFVFFVVLGCIHVFDWVAIQFIYYYGWTYIHLLSVALCLSTIVVVNITMRHFRPMPRMPLYGIDGLGMVMWSIFILTAIYVVQYGEQYGWTADRRIRIGIGTCMIVLAACILRMFHIRHPFIDKGTFSCPNLLNLLVLFLGLDIL
;
A
#
# COMPACT_ATOMS: atom_id res chain seq x y z
N MET A 1 -7.10 7.08 10.68
CA MET A 1 -7.48 7.26 9.26
C MET A 1 -6.27 7.33 8.29
N PHE A 2 -5.30 8.22 8.48
CA PHE A 2 -4.17 8.35 7.54
C PHE A 2 -3.32 7.08 7.42
N GLY A 3 -2.95 6.45 8.54
CA GLY A 3 -2.22 5.19 8.53
C GLY A 3 -2.96 4.06 7.82
N GLN A 4 -4.27 3.97 8.01
CA GLN A 4 -5.13 3.00 7.32
C GLN A 4 -5.24 3.27 5.83
N ALA A 5 -5.27 4.56 5.41
CA ALA A 5 -5.22 4.90 3.99
C ALA A 5 -3.91 4.44 3.34
N VAL A 6 -2.78 4.55 4.05
CA VAL A 6 -1.49 4.02 3.59
C VAL A 6 -1.55 2.50 3.45
N LEU A 7 -2.09 1.77 4.44
CA LEU A 7 -2.21 0.30 4.39
C LEU A 7 -3.09 -0.16 3.22
N ILE A 8 -4.22 0.53 2.97
CA ILE A 8 -5.08 0.22 1.83
C ILE A 8 -4.35 0.50 0.51
N GLY A 9 -3.57 1.60 0.43
CA GLY A 9 -2.71 1.87 -0.71
C GLY A 9 -1.66 0.79 -0.96
N LEU A 10 -1.08 0.21 0.10
CA LEU A 10 -0.19 -0.94 0.02
C LEU A 10 -0.91 -2.15 -0.59
N THR A 11 -2.10 -2.50 -0.07
CA THR A 11 -2.84 -3.68 -0.57
C THR A 11 -3.29 -3.52 -2.02
N PHE A 12 -3.58 -2.30 -2.46
CA PHE A 12 -3.94 -1.98 -3.83
C PHE A 12 -2.84 -2.32 -4.85
N TYR A 13 -1.58 -2.29 -4.45
CA TYR A 13 -0.47 -2.64 -5.33
C TYR A 13 -0.37 -4.14 -5.63
N PHE A 14 -0.77 -5.04 -4.72
CA PHE A 14 -0.53 -6.49 -4.84
C PHE A 14 -0.99 -7.10 -6.18
N PRO A 15 -2.21 -6.85 -6.69
CA PRO A 15 -2.66 -7.41 -7.96
C PRO A 15 -1.87 -6.89 -9.17
N LEU A 16 -1.26 -5.71 -9.01
CA LEU A 16 -0.43 -5.06 -10.03
C LEU A 16 1.03 -5.48 -9.98
N ALA A 17 1.49 -6.00 -8.81
CA ALA A 17 2.89 -6.24 -8.51
C ALA A 17 3.63 -6.99 -9.62
N PHE A 18 3.17 -8.20 -9.96
CA PHE A 18 3.83 -9.02 -10.99
C PHE A 18 3.72 -8.40 -12.37
N ARG A 19 2.59 -7.79 -12.71
CA ARG A 19 2.38 -7.19 -14.03
C ARG A 19 3.25 -5.97 -14.26
N LEU A 20 3.39 -5.11 -13.25
CA LEU A 20 4.29 -3.96 -13.29
C LEU A 20 5.75 -4.41 -13.33
N LYS A 21 6.11 -5.42 -12.52
CA LYS A 21 7.46 -6.00 -12.46
C LYS A 21 7.94 -6.48 -13.83
N PHE A 22 7.09 -7.18 -14.59
CA PHE A 22 7.46 -7.71 -15.90
C PHE A 22 7.28 -6.71 -17.04
N ARG A 23 6.65 -5.57 -16.80
CA ARG A 23 6.46 -4.53 -17.81
C ARG A 23 7.62 -3.55 -17.87
N PHE A 24 8.11 -3.12 -16.70
CA PHE A 24 9.18 -2.13 -16.59
C PHE A 24 10.52 -2.78 -16.24
N THR A 25 11.61 -2.03 -16.45
CA THR A 25 12.93 -2.47 -15.99
C THR A 25 13.09 -2.14 -14.51
N ASN A 26 13.91 -2.91 -13.80
CA ASN A 26 14.19 -2.71 -12.37
C ASN A 26 14.55 -1.25 -12.05
N ARG A 27 15.42 -0.66 -12.88
CA ARG A 27 15.84 0.75 -12.73
C ARG A 27 14.66 1.70 -12.88
N THR A 28 13.84 1.53 -13.93
CA THR A 28 12.67 2.38 -14.17
C THR A 28 11.64 2.25 -13.05
N SER A 29 11.36 1.02 -12.59
CA SER A 29 10.39 0.78 -11.51
C SER A 29 10.78 1.49 -10.22
N LEU A 30 12.05 1.36 -9.79
CA LEU A 30 12.54 2.03 -8.57
C LEU A 30 12.58 3.56 -8.72
N THR A 31 12.98 4.06 -9.89
CA THR A 31 12.96 5.50 -10.15
C THR A 31 11.54 6.07 -10.09
N VAL A 32 10.57 5.39 -10.70
CA VAL A 32 9.15 5.81 -10.66
C VAL A 32 8.60 5.77 -9.24
N ALA A 33 8.89 4.70 -8.48
CA ALA A 33 8.46 4.61 -7.08
C ALA A 33 9.04 5.74 -6.22
N ALA A 34 10.34 5.97 -6.30
CA ALA A 34 11.01 7.02 -5.55
C ALA A 34 10.57 8.44 -5.98
N THR A 35 10.35 8.66 -7.28
CA THR A 35 9.84 9.96 -7.78
C THR A 35 8.41 10.19 -7.29
N GLY A 36 7.53 9.18 -7.33
CA GLY A 36 6.18 9.27 -6.80
C GLY A 36 6.16 9.61 -5.31
N LEU A 37 7.00 8.94 -4.50
CA LEU A 37 7.15 9.25 -3.08
C LEU A 37 7.72 10.66 -2.83
N ALA A 38 8.70 11.09 -3.61
CA ALA A 38 9.26 12.44 -3.50
C ALA A 38 8.20 13.51 -3.77
N LEU A 39 7.42 13.35 -4.84
CA LEU A 39 6.33 14.28 -5.19
C LEU A 39 5.26 14.34 -4.10
N ILE A 40 4.82 13.18 -3.58
CA ILE A 40 3.83 13.12 -2.50
C ILE A 40 4.34 13.84 -1.26
N ASN A 41 5.58 13.56 -0.82
CA ASN A 41 6.15 14.21 0.35
C ASN A 41 6.40 15.72 0.12
N ALA A 42 6.72 16.15 -1.09
CA ALA A 42 6.90 17.56 -1.41
C ALA A 42 5.56 18.34 -1.36
N VAL A 43 4.46 17.71 -1.76
CA VAL A 43 3.12 18.33 -1.78
C VAL A 43 2.46 18.29 -0.40
N PHE A 44 2.75 17.27 0.40
CA PHE A 44 2.08 17.01 1.67
C PHE A 44 2.02 18.21 2.64
N PRO A 45 3.10 19.01 2.85
CA PRO A 45 3.07 20.16 3.76
C PRO A 45 2.14 21.30 3.33
N PHE A 46 1.82 21.41 2.05
CA PHE A 46 0.99 22.48 1.48
C PHE A 46 -0.50 22.15 1.46
N VAL A 47 -0.86 20.90 1.75
CA VAL A 47 -2.25 20.43 1.68
C VAL A 47 -2.91 20.51 3.04
N HIS A 48 -4.01 21.26 3.13
CA HIS A 48 -4.82 21.40 4.33
C HIS A 48 -6.18 20.69 4.25
N SER A 49 -6.58 20.22 3.07
CA SER A 49 -7.85 19.53 2.89
C SER A 49 -7.73 18.05 3.31
N TYR A 50 -8.60 17.62 4.23
CA TYR A 50 -8.62 16.25 4.75
C TYR A 50 -8.75 15.17 3.66
N PRO A 51 -9.68 15.27 2.68
CA PRO A 51 -9.81 14.24 1.64
C PRO A 51 -8.56 14.14 0.75
N LEU A 52 -7.90 15.27 0.47
CA LEU A 52 -6.68 15.26 -0.34
C LEU A 52 -5.51 14.65 0.43
N LEU A 53 -5.40 14.88 1.75
CA LEU A 53 -4.43 14.21 2.60
C LEU A 53 -4.62 12.68 2.61
N LEU A 54 -5.88 12.21 2.69
CA LEU A 54 -6.18 10.78 2.59
C LEU A 54 -5.75 10.18 1.24
N LEU A 55 -6.01 10.91 0.17
CA LEU A 55 -5.61 10.47 -1.18
C LEU A 55 -4.09 10.41 -1.34
N LEU A 56 -3.36 11.39 -0.79
CA LEU A 56 -1.90 11.39 -0.78
C LEU A 56 -1.34 10.23 0.05
N CYS A 57 -1.92 9.95 1.22
CA CYS A 57 -1.55 8.80 2.04
C CYS A 57 -1.79 7.47 1.30
N TYR A 58 -2.92 7.33 0.63
CA TYR A 58 -3.26 6.17 -0.17
C TYR A 58 -2.26 5.98 -1.33
N ALA A 59 -1.99 7.03 -2.10
CA ALA A 59 -1.00 7.01 -3.17
C ALA A 59 0.41 6.73 -2.63
N GLY A 60 0.76 7.29 -1.47
CA GLY A 60 2.02 7.03 -0.79
C GLY A 60 2.20 5.55 -0.42
N GLY A 61 1.14 4.90 0.07
CA GLY A 61 1.11 3.45 0.32
C GLY A 61 1.42 2.65 -0.93
N PHE A 62 0.75 2.96 -2.04
CA PHE A 62 0.98 2.31 -3.32
C PHE A 62 2.44 2.40 -3.78
N PHE A 63 3.04 3.59 -3.80
CA PHE A 63 4.42 3.77 -4.22
C PHE A 63 5.43 3.16 -3.25
N ARG A 64 5.13 3.12 -1.95
CA ARG A 64 5.98 2.42 -0.96
C ARG A 64 6.07 0.93 -1.27
N LEU A 65 4.94 0.25 -1.45
CA LEU A 65 4.97 -1.18 -1.76
C LEU A 65 5.57 -1.45 -3.14
N TYR A 66 5.33 -0.57 -4.11
CA TYR A 66 5.96 -0.69 -5.43
C TYR A 66 7.49 -0.70 -5.32
N GLY A 67 8.08 0.25 -4.63
CA GLY A 67 9.53 0.29 -4.40
C GLY A 67 10.04 -0.91 -3.59
N THR A 68 9.37 -1.25 -2.50
CA THR A 68 9.74 -2.36 -1.63
C THR A 68 9.71 -3.70 -2.35
N PHE A 69 8.65 -3.97 -3.12
CA PHE A 69 8.51 -5.21 -3.89
C PHE A 69 9.63 -5.33 -4.95
N GLU A 70 9.97 -4.23 -5.62
CA GLU A 70 11.06 -4.20 -6.58
C GLU A 70 12.41 -4.47 -5.92
N CYS A 71 12.67 -3.87 -4.75
CA CYS A 71 13.88 -4.14 -3.97
C CYS A 71 13.94 -5.62 -3.55
N PHE A 72 12.87 -6.17 -2.98
CA PHE A 72 12.83 -7.57 -2.52
C PHE A 72 13.06 -8.55 -3.66
N SER A 73 12.40 -8.35 -4.78
CA SER A 73 12.54 -9.22 -5.94
C SER A 73 13.94 -9.22 -6.56
N ASN A 74 14.71 -8.15 -6.37
CA ASN A 74 16.11 -8.05 -6.82
C ASN A 74 17.10 -8.59 -5.78
N LEU A 75 16.75 -8.51 -4.48
CA LEU A 75 17.60 -9.00 -3.38
C LEU A 75 17.49 -10.53 -3.21
N LEU A 76 16.33 -11.11 -3.43
CA LEU A 76 16.06 -12.53 -3.23
C LEU A 76 17.13 -13.45 -3.86
N PRO A 77 17.44 -13.37 -5.17
CA PRO A 77 18.42 -14.26 -5.79
C PRO A 77 19.87 -13.99 -5.34
N LYS A 78 20.14 -12.81 -4.75
CA LYS A 78 21.46 -12.45 -4.26
C LYS A 78 21.72 -12.96 -2.85
N ILE A 79 20.70 -12.91 -1.97
CA ILE A 79 20.81 -13.36 -0.57
C ILE A 79 20.67 -14.87 -0.51
N THR A 80 19.75 -15.44 -1.26
CA THR A 80 19.48 -16.90 -1.27
C THR A 80 19.48 -17.42 -2.70
N PRO A 81 20.64 -17.86 -3.22
CA PRO A 81 20.73 -18.48 -4.56
C PRO A 81 19.85 -19.72 -4.72
N THR A 82 19.56 -20.41 -3.61
CA THR A 82 18.66 -21.58 -3.55
C THR A 82 17.18 -21.21 -3.48
N TYR A 83 16.82 -19.92 -3.54
CA TYR A 83 15.45 -19.42 -3.39
C TYR A 83 14.74 -19.85 -2.10
N ASN A 84 15.50 -20.03 -1.01
CA ASN A 84 14.91 -20.33 0.29
C ASN A 84 14.27 -19.08 0.90
N TYR A 85 12.94 -18.99 0.76
CA TYR A 85 12.16 -17.85 1.24
C TYR A 85 12.21 -17.66 2.77
N ALA A 86 12.36 -18.74 3.54
CA ALA A 86 12.41 -18.63 5.00
C ALA A 86 13.66 -17.85 5.44
N VAL A 87 14.84 -18.20 4.91
CA VAL A 87 16.09 -17.49 5.20
C VAL A 87 16.03 -16.06 4.69
N PHE A 88 15.49 -15.85 3.48
CA PHE A 88 15.33 -14.52 2.90
C PHE A 88 14.44 -13.62 3.75
N LEU A 89 13.25 -14.10 4.11
CA LEU A 89 12.30 -13.32 4.90
C LEU A 89 12.85 -13.00 6.29
N SER A 90 13.50 -13.95 6.96
CA SER A 90 14.11 -13.72 8.28
C SER A 90 15.14 -12.59 8.22
N PHE A 91 16.03 -12.58 7.22
CA PHE A 91 17.01 -11.52 7.05
C PHE A 91 16.35 -10.18 6.71
N VAL A 92 15.41 -10.19 5.78
CA VAL A 92 14.72 -8.98 5.33
C VAL A 92 13.90 -8.36 6.45
N PHE A 93 13.14 -9.16 7.21
CA PHE A 93 12.37 -8.64 8.34
C PHE A 93 13.28 -8.05 9.42
N PHE A 94 14.39 -8.68 9.74
CA PHE A 94 15.36 -8.12 10.69
C PHE A 94 15.85 -6.74 10.24
N VAL A 95 16.26 -6.60 8.98
CA VAL A 95 16.73 -5.31 8.43
C VAL A 95 15.60 -4.29 8.38
N VAL A 96 14.41 -4.67 7.88
CA VAL A 96 13.27 -3.74 7.75
C VAL A 96 12.80 -3.24 9.11
N LEU A 97 12.64 -4.12 10.10
CA LEU A 97 12.24 -3.73 11.45
C LEU A 97 13.29 -2.81 12.09
N GLY A 98 14.58 -3.15 11.95
CA GLY A 98 15.66 -2.28 12.41
C GLY A 98 15.62 -0.89 11.78
N CYS A 99 15.43 -0.82 10.45
CA CYS A 99 15.29 0.45 9.75
C CYS A 99 14.05 1.25 10.21
N ILE A 100 12.91 0.59 10.43
CA ILE A 100 11.69 1.26 10.91
C ILE A 100 11.98 1.93 12.25
N HIS A 101 12.52 1.22 13.24
CA HIS A 101 12.81 1.78 14.56
C HIS A 101 13.82 2.92 14.52
N VAL A 102 14.88 2.80 13.71
CA VAL A 102 15.87 3.89 13.52
C VAL A 102 15.19 5.11 12.90
N PHE A 103 14.36 4.91 11.86
CA PHE A 103 13.63 6.02 11.22
C PHE A 103 12.59 6.66 12.13
N ASP A 104 11.89 5.90 12.95
CA ASP A 104 10.93 6.43 13.92
C ASP A 104 11.65 7.31 14.95
N TRP A 105 12.80 6.85 15.44
CA TRP A 105 13.64 7.66 16.35
C TRP A 105 14.11 8.96 15.69
N VAL A 106 14.65 8.90 14.47
CA VAL A 106 15.06 10.07 13.70
C VAL A 106 13.87 11.01 13.47
N ALA A 107 12.72 10.47 13.10
CA ALA A 107 11.51 11.24 12.86
C ALA A 107 11.05 12.02 14.10
N ILE A 108 11.05 11.38 15.26
CA ILE A 108 10.70 12.02 16.53
C ILE A 108 11.64 13.19 16.82
N GLN A 109 12.98 12.98 16.67
CA GLN A 109 13.96 14.04 16.89
C GLN A 109 13.78 15.21 15.90
N PHE A 110 13.55 14.91 14.61
CA PHE A 110 13.32 15.96 13.62
C PHE A 110 12.04 16.76 13.89
N ILE A 111 10.95 16.10 14.29
CA ILE A 111 9.70 16.79 14.64
C ILE A 111 9.91 17.67 15.87
N TYR A 112 10.63 17.17 16.86
CA TYR A 112 10.87 17.91 18.11
C TYR A 112 11.71 19.16 17.90
N TYR A 113 12.82 19.09 17.14
CA TYR A 113 13.75 20.20 16.96
C TYR A 113 13.38 21.14 15.80
N TYR A 114 12.81 20.61 14.72
CA TYR A 114 12.63 21.37 13.47
C TYR A 114 11.17 21.48 13.04
N GLY A 115 10.26 20.71 13.61
CA GLY A 115 8.85 20.69 13.29
C GLY A 115 8.49 19.75 12.13
N TRP A 116 7.18 19.62 11.92
CA TRP A 116 6.59 18.63 11.04
C TRP A 116 6.99 18.75 9.55
N THR A 117 7.13 19.99 9.06
CA THR A 117 7.44 20.24 7.64
C THR A 117 8.81 19.68 7.24
N TYR A 118 9.80 19.77 8.13
CA TYR A 118 11.16 19.35 7.83
C TYR A 118 11.32 17.83 7.67
N ILE A 119 10.45 17.02 8.27
CA ILE A 119 10.49 15.57 8.07
C ILE A 119 10.09 15.18 6.65
N HIS A 120 9.16 15.93 6.04
CA HIS A 120 8.81 15.73 4.64
C HIS A 120 9.95 16.13 3.71
N LEU A 121 10.66 17.23 4.02
CA LEU A 121 11.87 17.63 3.26
C LEU A 121 12.98 16.57 3.38
N LEU A 122 13.19 16.02 4.57
CA LEU A 122 14.12 14.90 4.75
C LEU A 122 13.73 13.69 3.89
N SER A 123 12.46 13.35 3.88
CA SER A 123 11.93 12.25 3.06
C SER A 123 12.14 12.51 1.57
N VAL A 124 11.94 13.74 1.10
CA VAL A 124 12.23 14.14 -0.30
C VAL A 124 13.72 13.98 -0.60
N ALA A 125 14.60 14.47 0.27
CA ALA A 125 16.04 14.34 0.09
C ALA A 125 16.50 12.88 0.00
N LEU A 126 15.95 12.00 0.85
CA LEU A 126 16.19 10.55 0.81
C LEU A 126 15.69 9.90 -0.47
N CYS A 127 14.50 10.29 -0.96
CA CYS A 127 13.98 9.81 -2.23
C CYS A 127 14.86 10.25 -3.40
N LEU A 128 15.30 11.50 -3.43
CA LEU A 128 16.20 12.02 -4.46
C LEU A 128 17.58 11.31 -4.43
N SER A 129 18.15 11.10 -3.26
CA SER A 129 19.39 10.31 -3.12
C SER A 129 19.21 8.89 -3.62
N THR A 130 18.09 8.25 -3.33
CA THR A 130 17.75 6.92 -3.86
C THR A 130 17.67 6.93 -5.38
N ILE A 131 17.06 7.94 -6.00
CA ILE A 131 17.00 8.08 -7.46
C ILE A 131 18.40 8.17 -8.04
N VAL A 132 19.27 8.98 -7.46
CA VAL A 132 20.67 9.12 -7.91
C VAL A 132 21.42 7.79 -7.82
N VAL A 133 21.36 7.12 -6.67
CA VAL A 133 22.02 5.85 -6.43
C VAL A 133 21.52 4.78 -7.42
N VAL A 134 20.21 4.65 -7.59
CA VAL A 134 19.59 3.69 -8.54
C VAL A 134 20.07 3.97 -9.96
N ASN A 135 20.15 5.25 -10.37
CA ASN A 135 20.56 5.61 -11.72
C ASN A 135 22.05 5.37 -11.98
N ILE A 136 22.89 5.42 -10.97
CA ILE A 136 24.33 5.15 -11.10
C ILE A 136 24.60 3.63 -11.02
N THR A 137 23.97 2.93 -10.07
CA THR A 137 24.34 1.55 -9.73
C THR A 137 23.57 0.48 -10.49
N MET A 138 22.32 0.77 -10.89
CA MET A 138 21.46 -0.25 -11.50
C MET A 138 21.48 -0.22 -13.02
N ARG A 139 21.68 -1.41 -13.60
CA ARG A 139 21.55 -1.64 -15.05
C ARG A 139 20.08 -1.87 -15.41
N HIS A 140 19.72 -1.53 -16.65
CA HIS A 140 18.40 -1.85 -17.20
C HIS A 140 18.28 -3.36 -17.42
N PHE A 141 17.70 -4.05 -16.47
CA PHE A 141 17.44 -5.48 -16.54
C PHE A 141 15.93 -5.74 -16.51
N ARG A 142 15.48 -6.66 -17.36
CA ARG A 142 14.09 -7.13 -17.39
C ARG A 142 14.10 -8.65 -17.29
N PRO A 143 13.52 -9.25 -16.24
CA PRO A 143 13.60 -10.69 -16.01
C PRO A 143 12.78 -11.53 -16.98
N MET A 144 11.69 -10.98 -17.54
CA MET A 144 10.75 -11.71 -18.41
C MET A 144 10.16 -10.83 -19.52
N PRO A 145 9.53 -11.41 -20.57
CA PRO A 145 8.80 -10.66 -21.59
C PRO A 145 7.64 -9.85 -20.97
N ARG A 146 7.24 -8.80 -21.68
CA ARG A 146 6.21 -7.86 -21.19
C ARG A 146 4.87 -8.56 -20.97
N MET A 147 4.33 -8.44 -19.76
CA MET A 147 2.96 -8.85 -19.47
C MET A 147 1.96 -7.73 -19.79
N PRO A 148 0.82 -8.05 -20.41
CA PRO A 148 -0.22 -7.06 -20.68
C PRO A 148 -0.92 -6.63 -19.39
N LEU A 149 -1.32 -5.35 -19.33
CA LEU A 149 -2.07 -4.79 -18.20
C LEU A 149 -3.59 -4.98 -18.32
N TYR A 150 -4.08 -5.41 -19.49
CA TYR A 150 -5.51 -5.67 -19.64
C TYR A 150 -5.95 -6.88 -18.80
N GLY A 151 -7.19 -6.89 -18.37
CA GLY A 151 -7.74 -7.94 -17.49
C GLY A 151 -7.49 -7.68 -15.99
N ILE A 152 -7.05 -6.46 -15.60
CA ILE A 152 -7.07 -6.01 -14.22
C ILE A 152 -8.34 -5.19 -14.00
N ASP A 153 -9.11 -5.55 -12.98
CA ASP A 153 -10.29 -4.79 -12.58
C ASP A 153 -9.88 -3.57 -11.73
N GLY A 154 -9.32 -2.53 -12.39
CA GLY A 154 -8.90 -1.31 -11.71
C GLY A 154 -10.04 -0.58 -11.00
N LEU A 155 -11.24 -0.59 -11.60
CA LEU A 155 -12.40 0.04 -10.98
C LEU A 155 -12.89 -0.76 -9.76
N GLY A 156 -12.88 -2.08 -9.82
CA GLY A 156 -13.16 -2.93 -8.66
C GLY A 156 -12.18 -2.67 -7.51
N MET A 157 -10.88 -2.52 -7.81
CA MET A 157 -9.87 -2.17 -6.82
C MET A 157 -10.19 -0.84 -6.12
N VAL A 158 -10.56 0.21 -6.89
CA VAL A 158 -10.94 1.52 -6.33
C VAL A 158 -12.19 1.42 -5.47
N MET A 159 -13.21 0.70 -5.94
CA MET A 159 -14.46 0.50 -5.18
C MET A 159 -14.22 -0.24 -3.86
N TRP A 160 -13.44 -1.31 -3.86
CA TRP A 160 -13.05 -2.01 -2.63
C TRP A 160 -12.26 -1.13 -1.67
N SER A 161 -11.36 -0.27 -2.19
CA SER A 161 -10.62 0.69 -1.37
C SER A 161 -11.54 1.72 -0.72
N ILE A 162 -12.52 2.26 -1.45
CA ILE A 162 -13.53 3.19 -0.92
C ILE A 162 -14.38 2.50 0.15
N PHE A 163 -14.82 1.26 -0.11
CA PHE A 163 -15.58 0.47 0.87
C PHE A 163 -14.81 0.31 2.16
N ILE A 164 -13.56 -0.16 2.11
CA ILE A 164 -12.73 -0.41 3.29
C ILE A 164 -12.46 0.89 4.05
N LEU A 165 -12.11 1.99 3.36
CA LEU A 165 -11.89 3.30 4.00
C LEU A 165 -13.15 3.80 4.71
N THR A 166 -14.31 3.67 4.08
CA THR A 166 -15.59 4.10 4.65
C THR A 166 -15.99 3.22 5.83
N ALA A 167 -15.80 1.90 5.72
CA ALA A 167 -16.06 0.96 6.81
C ALA A 167 -15.19 1.26 8.04
N ILE A 168 -13.89 1.46 7.84
CA ILE A 168 -12.96 1.85 8.91
C ILE A 168 -13.37 3.18 9.53
N TYR A 169 -13.78 4.18 8.72
CA TYR A 169 -14.26 5.45 9.24
C TYR A 169 -15.45 5.26 10.15
N VAL A 170 -16.45 4.50 9.72
CA VAL A 170 -17.67 4.22 10.52
C VAL A 170 -17.32 3.52 11.83
N VAL A 171 -16.48 2.50 11.78
CA VAL A 171 -16.09 1.74 12.99
C VAL A 171 -15.27 2.61 13.96
N GLN A 172 -14.28 3.35 13.44
CA GLN A 172 -13.38 4.14 14.28
C GLN A 172 -14.05 5.34 14.95
N TYR A 173 -15.00 5.97 14.27
CA TYR A 173 -15.64 7.19 14.75
C TYR A 173 -17.09 6.98 15.21
N GLY A 174 -17.66 5.77 15.03
CA GLY A 174 -19.02 5.46 15.39
C GLY A 174 -19.31 5.71 16.85
N GLU A 175 -18.44 5.28 17.74
CA GLU A 175 -18.59 5.49 19.18
C GLU A 175 -18.53 6.98 19.56
N GLN A 176 -17.56 7.73 19.01
CA GLN A 176 -17.41 9.17 19.31
C GLN A 176 -18.61 10.01 18.88
N TYR A 177 -19.28 9.62 17.80
CA TYR A 177 -20.43 10.34 17.23
C TYR A 177 -21.78 9.68 17.60
N GLY A 178 -21.81 8.70 18.49
CA GLY A 178 -23.05 8.05 18.93
C GLY A 178 -23.72 7.20 17.84
N TRP A 179 -22.91 6.56 16.98
CA TRP A 179 -23.36 5.65 15.92
C TRP A 179 -24.43 6.27 15.00
N THR A 180 -25.68 5.83 15.14
CA THR A 180 -26.79 6.28 14.26
C THR A 180 -27.32 7.68 14.60
N ALA A 181 -26.89 8.30 15.70
CA ALA A 181 -27.36 9.63 16.11
C ALA A 181 -26.83 10.73 15.18
N ASP A 182 -25.55 10.67 14.80
CA ASP A 182 -24.93 11.67 13.93
C ASP A 182 -25.22 11.39 12.45
N ARG A 183 -25.56 12.48 11.71
CA ARG A 183 -25.79 12.44 10.26
C ARG A 183 -24.57 11.93 9.49
N ARG A 184 -23.35 12.25 9.93
CA ARG A 184 -22.10 11.86 9.27
C ARG A 184 -21.92 10.34 9.25
N ILE A 185 -22.16 9.69 10.39
CA ILE A 185 -22.06 8.23 10.52
C ILE A 185 -23.15 7.53 9.73
N ARG A 186 -24.41 8.05 9.77
CA ARG A 186 -25.51 7.52 8.96
C ARG A 186 -25.21 7.55 7.45
N ILE A 187 -24.66 8.67 6.97
CA ILE A 187 -24.22 8.80 5.56
C ILE A 187 -23.08 7.81 5.29
N GLY A 188 -22.10 7.67 6.20
CA GLY A 188 -21.02 6.71 6.09
C GLY A 188 -21.52 5.27 5.97
N ILE A 189 -22.46 4.86 6.83
CA ILE A 189 -23.09 3.52 6.77
C ILE A 189 -23.82 3.33 5.43
N GLY A 190 -24.63 4.30 5.01
CA GLY A 190 -25.34 4.24 3.74
C GLY A 190 -24.38 4.12 2.55
N THR A 191 -23.33 4.92 2.51
CA THR A 191 -22.29 4.85 1.47
C THR A 191 -21.59 3.49 1.48
N CYS A 192 -21.25 2.98 2.67
CA CYS A 192 -20.62 1.67 2.84
C CYS A 192 -21.49 0.55 2.26
N MET A 193 -22.77 0.55 2.57
CA MET A 193 -23.73 -0.46 2.05
C MET A 193 -23.90 -0.37 0.53
N ILE A 194 -24.03 0.84 -0.02
CA ILE A 194 -24.18 1.04 -1.47
C ILE A 194 -22.91 0.58 -2.22
N VAL A 195 -21.73 0.97 -1.74
CA VAL A 195 -20.47 0.58 -2.37
C VAL A 195 -20.25 -0.91 -2.25
N LEU A 196 -20.55 -1.53 -1.11
CA LEU A 196 -20.47 -2.98 -0.93
C LEU A 196 -21.39 -3.72 -1.92
N ALA A 197 -22.65 -3.29 -2.04
CA ALA A 197 -23.58 -3.86 -2.99
C ALA A 197 -23.06 -3.75 -4.43
N ALA A 198 -22.52 -2.60 -4.79
CA ALA A 198 -21.91 -2.38 -6.10
C ALA A 198 -20.67 -3.26 -6.32
N CYS A 199 -19.81 -3.46 -5.31
CA CYS A 199 -18.68 -4.39 -5.36
C CYS A 199 -19.14 -5.84 -5.59
N ILE A 200 -20.15 -6.28 -4.87
CA ILE A 200 -20.72 -7.62 -5.00
C ILE A 200 -21.35 -7.81 -6.40
N LEU A 201 -22.18 -6.88 -6.85
CA LEU A 201 -22.74 -6.93 -8.20
C LEU A 201 -21.66 -7.02 -9.27
N ARG A 202 -20.60 -6.21 -9.13
CA ARG A 202 -19.46 -6.21 -10.04
C ARG A 202 -18.71 -7.54 -10.05
N MET A 203 -18.54 -8.18 -8.90
CA MET A 203 -17.92 -9.49 -8.76
C MET A 203 -18.69 -10.58 -9.55
N PHE A 204 -20.01 -10.43 -9.70
CA PHE A 204 -20.83 -11.36 -10.48
C PHE A 204 -20.86 -11.07 -11.99
N HIS A 205 -20.69 -9.81 -12.41
CA HIS A 205 -20.83 -9.41 -13.80
C HIS A 205 -19.52 -9.40 -14.61
N ILE A 206 -18.36 -9.29 -13.94
CA ILE A 206 -17.07 -9.16 -14.61
C ILE A 206 -16.36 -10.51 -14.68
N ARG A 207 -15.73 -10.76 -15.84
CA ARG A 207 -15.01 -12.01 -16.12
C ARG A 207 -13.77 -12.21 -15.25
N HIS A 208 -13.09 -11.11 -14.86
CA HIS A 208 -11.89 -11.09 -14.01
C HIS A 208 -12.07 -10.04 -12.92
N PRO A 209 -12.90 -10.30 -11.90
CA PRO A 209 -13.11 -9.36 -10.79
C PRO A 209 -11.86 -9.25 -9.93
N PHE A 210 -11.75 -8.16 -9.16
CA PHE A 210 -10.64 -7.95 -8.22
C PHE A 210 -10.56 -9.09 -7.18
N ILE A 211 -11.70 -9.48 -6.61
CA ILE A 211 -11.82 -10.67 -5.74
C ILE A 211 -12.63 -11.72 -6.51
N ASP A 212 -12.03 -12.87 -6.76
CA ASP A 212 -12.69 -13.96 -7.46
C ASP A 212 -13.66 -14.70 -6.52
N LYS A 213 -14.78 -15.16 -7.09
CA LYS A 213 -15.79 -15.98 -6.39
C LYS A 213 -15.18 -17.26 -5.82
N GLY A 214 -14.25 -17.88 -6.56
CA GLY A 214 -13.55 -19.09 -6.15
C GLY A 214 -12.77 -18.93 -4.83
N THR A 215 -12.36 -17.68 -4.51
CA THR A 215 -11.65 -17.38 -3.26
C THR A 215 -12.52 -17.71 -2.03
N PHE A 216 -13.80 -17.38 -2.08
CA PHE A 216 -14.74 -17.65 -0.98
C PHE A 216 -15.19 -19.11 -0.89
N SER A 217 -15.01 -19.89 -1.96
CA SER A 217 -15.37 -21.31 -1.98
C SER A 217 -14.27 -22.23 -1.43
N CYS A 218 -13.10 -21.71 -1.10
CA CYS A 218 -11.99 -22.49 -0.51
C CYS A 218 -12.20 -22.64 1.00
N PRO A 219 -12.61 -23.81 1.53
CA PRO A 219 -12.91 -23.99 2.96
C PRO A 219 -11.68 -23.73 3.86
N ASN A 220 -10.47 -24.03 3.37
CA ASN A 220 -9.23 -23.79 4.09
C ASN A 220 -8.89 -22.30 4.22
N LEU A 221 -9.30 -21.47 3.26
CA LEU A 221 -9.04 -20.03 3.30
C LEU A 221 -9.83 -19.35 4.43
N LEU A 222 -11.08 -19.74 4.62
CA LEU A 222 -11.94 -19.18 5.66
C LEU A 222 -11.41 -19.51 7.06
N ASN A 223 -10.98 -20.76 7.27
CA ASN A 223 -10.36 -21.19 8.52
C ASN A 223 -9.05 -20.42 8.79
N LEU A 224 -8.24 -20.21 7.76
CA LEU A 224 -6.98 -19.47 7.87
C LEU A 224 -7.23 -17.99 8.18
N LEU A 225 -8.26 -17.39 7.61
CA LEU A 225 -8.68 -16.00 7.88
C LEU A 225 -9.17 -15.84 9.31
N VAL A 226 -9.97 -16.77 9.81
CA VAL A 226 -10.45 -16.77 11.22
C VAL A 226 -9.27 -16.93 12.18
N LEU A 227 -8.30 -17.78 11.84
CA LEU A 227 -7.09 -17.98 12.64
C LEU A 227 -6.20 -16.72 12.68
N PHE A 228 -6.04 -16.04 11.54
CA PHE A 228 -5.33 -14.77 11.44
C PHE A 228 -6.01 -13.68 12.26
N LEU A 229 -7.33 -13.51 12.13
CA LEU A 229 -8.12 -12.55 12.92
C LEU A 229 -8.04 -12.86 14.42
N GLY A 230 -8.04 -14.13 14.81
CA GLY A 230 -7.89 -14.55 16.19
C GLY A 230 -6.51 -14.23 16.78
N LEU A 231 -5.44 -14.33 15.97
CA LEU A 231 -4.08 -13.98 16.37
C LEU A 231 -3.85 -12.46 16.48
N ASP A 232 -4.51 -11.66 15.63
CA ASP A 232 -4.40 -10.19 15.65
C ASP A 232 -5.18 -9.54 16.81
N ILE A 233 -6.11 -10.27 17.44
CA ILE A 233 -6.91 -9.78 18.60
C ILE A 233 -6.22 -10.10 19.93
N LEU A 234 -5.28 -11.04 19.97
CA LEU A 234 -4.49 -11.42 21.16
C LEU A 234 -3.28 -10.51 21.35
#